data_22fb5d19770636e1f3cf63d907d0c733
#
_entry.id   22fb5d19770636e1f3cf63d907d0c733
#
_cell.length_a   1.000
_cell.length_b   1.000
_cell.length_c   1.000
_cell.angle_alpha   90.00
_cell.angle_beta   90.00
_cell.angle_gamma   90.00
#
_symmetry.space_group_name_H-M   'P 1'
#
loop_
_entity.id
_entity.type
_entity.pdbx_description
1 polymer ?
#
loop_
_entity_poly.entity_id
_entity_poly.type
_entity_poly.pdbx_seq_one_letter_code
_entity_poly.pdbx_strand_id
1 'polypeptide(L)'
;MKRFLFAGLLFLMPLNANALPENSENLQKLEKELSLPCSEFGEESCTARFIAMSACTFVFGINQGKPVEEALDIADGLFVSIMRGNKIKPISMFNKNDDIKPEIRNEVKDRVRFCKDATEEAIPKIVLEKTGKEATPEFIEVATRTYGEWWLRTLEGIKKGRKG
;
A
#
# COMPACT_ATOMS: atom_id res chain seq x y z
N MET A 1 -0.67 22.77 21.60
CA MET A 1 -0.81 21.31 21.39
C MET A 1 -2.11 21.08 20.64
N LYS A 2 -2.06 20.96 19.28
CA LYS A 2 -3.24 20.63 18.46
C LYS A 2 -3.21 19.14 18.21
N ARG A 3 -4.11 18.41 18.88
CA ARG A 3 -4.41 17.02 18.59
C ARG A 3 -5.08 16.98 17.21
N PHE A 4 -4.34 16.63 16.18
CA PHE A 4 -4.93 16.29 14.89
C PHE A 4 -5.58 14.91 15.02
N LEU A 5 -6.89 14.93 15.09
CA LEU A 5 -7.73 13.74 15.03
C LEU A 5 -7.58 13.09 13.64
N PHE A 6 -6.89 11.98 13.61
CA PHE A 6 -6.70 11.13 12.44
C PHE A 6 -8.00 10.48 11.91
N ALA A 7 -9.12 10.74 12.58
CA ALA A 7 -10.44 10.22 12.19
C ALA A 7 -11.02 10.85 10.91
N GLY A 8 -10.39 11.92 10.37
CA GLY A 8 -10.97 12.68 9.26
C GLY A 8 -10.63 12.22 7.86
N LEU A 9 -9.59 11.39 7.66
CA LEU A 9 -9.14 11.05 6.30
C LEU A 9 -9.84 9.83 5.72
N LEU A 10 -10.42 8.97 6.55
CA LEU A 10 -11.26 7.85 6.10
C LEU A 10 -12.67 8.31 5.66
N PHE A 11 -13.09 9.53 6.01
CA PHE A 11 -14.45 10.04 5.75
C PHE A 11 -14.63 10.81 4.43
N LEU A 12 -13.58 10.99 3.61
CA LEU A 12 -13.70 11.69 2.33
C LEU A 12 -13.93 10.77 1.12
N MET A 13 -14.02 9.47 1.32
CA MET A 13 -14.57 8.59 0.31
C MET A 13 -16.06 8.41 0.59
N PRO A 14 -16.97 8.67 -0.37
CA PRO A 14 -18.31 8.18 -0.28
C PRO A 14 -18.23 6.66 -0.35
N LEU A 15 -18.07 6.03 0.80
CA LEU A 15 -18.21 4.60 0.95
C LEU A 15 -19.69 4.30 0.63
N ASN A 16 -19.95 3.83 -0.59
CA ASN A 16 -21.09 2.98 -0.80
C ASN A 16 -20.89 1.80 0.14
N ALA A 17 -21.59 1.84 1.28
CA ALA A 17 -21.43 0.92 2.39
C ALA A 17 -21.72 -0.57 2.03
N ASN A 18 -22.00 -0.85 0.77
CA ASN A 18 -22.33 -2.19 0.26
C ASN A 18 -21.18 -2.87 -0.50
N ALA A 19 -19.97 -2.29 -0.54
CA ALA A 19 -18.88 -2.83 -1.36
C ALA A 19 -17.63 -3.27 -0.58
N LEU A 20 -17.59 -3.11 0.74
CA LEU A 20 -16.57 -3.76 1.54
C LEU A 20 -17.15 -5.06 2.09
N PRO A 21 -16.49 -6.21 1.91
CA PRO A 21 -16.88 -7.42 2.64
C PRO A 21 -16.81 -7.09 4.13
N GLU A 22 -17.92 -7.18 4.77
CA GLU A 22 -18.26 -6.66 6.11
C GLU A 22 -17.45 -7.29 7.24
N ASN A 23 -16.42 -8.04 7.02
CA ASN A 23 -15.55 -8.63 8.04
C ASN A 23 -14.30 -9.27 7.42
N SER A 24 -13.37 -8.51 6.90
CA SER A 24 -12.06 -9.10 6.93
C SER A 24 -11.43 -8.76 8.29
N GLU A 25 -11.34 -9.73 9.15
CA GLU A 25 -10.58 -9.70 10.41
C GLU A 25 -9.17 -9.11 10.18
N ASN A 26 -8.65 -9.27 8.98
CA ASN A 26 -7.41 -8.73 8.49
C ASN A 26 -7.43 -7.19 8.33
N LEU A 27 -8.54 -6.59 7.86
CA LEU A 27 -8.67 -5.13 7.77
C LEU A 27 -8.71 -4.50 9.16
N GLN A 28 -9.45 -5.09 10.10
CA GLN A 28 -9.50 -4.61 11.47
C GLN A 28 -8.13 -4.72 12.16
N LYS A 29 -7.40 -5.80 11.90
CA LYS A 29 -6.01 -5.94 12.38
C LYS A 29 -5.10 -4.88 11.77
N LEU A 30 -5.23 -4.62 10.46
CA LEU A 30 -4.45 -3.58 9.77
C LEU A 30 -4.76 -2.19 10.35
N GLU A 31 -6.04 -1.83 10.51
CA GLU A 31 -6.45 -0.56 11.12
C GLU A 31 -5.90 -0.40 12.53
N LYS A 32 -5.99 -1.45 13.34
CA LYS A 32 -5.45 -1.45 14.71
C LYS A 32 -3.94 -1.25 14.70
N GLU A 33 -3.20 -1.97 13.87
CA GLU A 33 -1.75 -1.79 13.75
C GLU A 33 -1.37 -0.39 13.26
N LEU A 34 -2.16 0.19 12.35
CA LEU A 34 -1.90 1.51 11.79
C LEU A 34 -2.23 2.65 12.76
N SER A 35 -3.11 2.40 13.74
CA SER A 35 -3.42 3.38 14.78
C SER A 35 -2.31 3.57 15.81
N LEU A 36 -1.34 2.65 15.87
CA LEU A 36 -0.24 2.73 16.82
C LEU A 36 0.79 3.79 16.39
N PRO A 37 1.32 4.60 17.32
CA PRO A 37 2.29 5.63 16.98
C PRO A 37 3.63 5.05 16.55
N CYS A 38 4.32 5.72 15.62
CA CYS A 38 5.65 5.30 15.16
C CYS A 38 6.71 5.24 16.27
N SER A 39 6.49 5.95 17.36
CA SER A 39 7.39 5.94 18.52
C SER A 39 7.49 4.58 19.22
N GLU A 40 6.52 3.70 19.00
CA GLU A 40 6.52 2.33 19.54
C GLU A 40 7.29 1.33 18.67
N PHE A 41 7.67 1.76 17.46
CA PHE A 41 8.37 0.94 16.47
C PHE A 41 9.61 1.68 15.99
N GLY A 42 10.62 0.97 15.52
CA GLY A 42 11.72 1.59 14.81
C GLY A 42 11.24 2.28 13.52
N GLU A 43 12.02 3.24 13.01
CA GLU A 43 11.69 4.01 11.82
C GLU A 43 11.46 3.09 10.59
N GLU A 44 12.27 2.03 10.46
CA GLU A 44 12.13 1.03 9.41
C GLU A 44 10.79 0.30 9.47
N SER A 45 10.41 -0.17 10.66
CA SER A 45 9.15 -0.89 10.86
C SER A 45 7.95 0.01 10.60
N CYS A 46 8.00 1.26 11.05
CA CYS A 46 6.97 2.25 10.79
C CYS A 46 6.85 2.56 9.29
N THR A 47 7.97 2.72 8.60
CA THR A 47 8.01 2.93 7.14
C THR A 47 7.40 1.75 6.40
N ALA A 48 7.76 0.51 6.78
CA ALA A 48 7.22 -0.70 6.18
C ALA A 48 5.69 -0.80 6.33
N ARG A 49 5.17 -0.42 7.49
CA ARG A 49 3.72 -0.39 7.75
C ARG A 49 3.00 0.57 6.81
N PHE A 50 3.54 1.77 6.59
CA PHE A 50 2.93 2.75 5.70
C PHE A 50 3.02 2.36 4.23
N ILE A 51 4.10 1.71 3.82
CA ILE A 51 4.20 1.13 2.47
C ILE A 51 3.12 0.06 2.29
N ALA A 52 2.98 -0.85 3.26
CA ALA A 52 1.95 -1.89 3.21
C ALA A 52 0.53 -1.32 3.16
N MET A 53 0.25 -0.26 3.95
CA MET A 53 -1.03 0.44 3.90
C MET A 53 -1.30 1.05 2.52
N SER A 54 -0.30 1.69 1.94
CA SER A 54 -0.44 2.28 0.59
C SER A 54 -0.66 1.20 -0.47
N ALA A 55 0.05 0.07 -0.35
CA ALA A 55 -0.16 -1.09 -1.23
C ALA A 55 -1.59 -1.64 -1.12
N CYS A 56 -2.13 -1.76 0.09
CA CYS A 56 -3.50 -2.19 0.30
C CYS A 56 -4.51 -1.16 -0.23
N THR A 57 -4.26 0.14 -0.02
CA THR A 57 -5.09 1.23 -0.55
C THR A 57 -5.15 1.19 -2.08
N PHE A 58 -4.04 0.87 -2.73
CA PHE A 58 -4.00 0.71 -4.18
C PHE A 58 -4.96 -0.38 -4.67
N VAL A 59 -4.86 -1.60 -4.13
CA VAL A 59 -5.73 -2.70 -4.57
C VAL A 59 -7.20 -2.48 -4.24
N PHE A 60 -7.50 -1.84 -3.11
CA PHE A 60 -8.87 -1.43 -2.79
C PHE A 60 -9.41 -0.41 -3.80
N GLY A 61 -8.60 0.57 -4.21
CA GLY A 61 -8.97 1.53 -5.25
C GLY A 61 -9.33 0.84 -6.57
N ILE A 62 -8.52 -0.12 -7.00
CA ILE A 62 -8.79 -0.95 -8.18
C ILE A 62 -10.12 -1.70 -8.05
N ASN A 63 -10.36 -2.32 -6.91
CA ASN A 63 -11.59 -3.07 -6.66
C ASN A 63 -12.84 -2.19 -6.62
N GLN A 64 -12.67 -0.91 -6.28
CA GLN A 64 -13.72 0.11 -6.39
C GLN A 64 -13.90 0.67 -7.81
N GLY A 65 -13.21 0.13 -8.80
CA GLY A 65 -13.32 0.52 -10.20
C GLY A 65 -12.47 1.73 -10.61
N LYS A 66 -11.49 2.14 -9.81
CA LYS A 66 -10.56 3.20 -10.19
C LYS A 66 -9.57 2.70 -11.25
N PRO A 67 -9.23 3.52 -12.25
CA PRO A 67 -8.12 3.24 -13.17
C PRO A 67 -6.82 3.04 -12.41
N VAL A 68 -5.92 2.22 -12.97
CA VAL A 68 -4.64 1.86 -12.32
C VAL A 68 -3.83 3.10 -11.95
N GLU A 69 -3.71 4.10 -12.85
CA GLU A 69 -2.94 5.31 -12.58
C GLU A 69 -3.56 6.15 -11.45
N GLU A 70 -4.89 6.30 -11.42
CA GLU A 70 -5.57 7.02 -10.34
C GLU A 70 -5.40 6.34 -8.99
N ALA A 71 -5.53 5.01 -8.94
CA ALA A 71 -5.33 4.24 -7.73
C ALA A 71 -3.88 4.34 -7.23
N LEU A 72 -2.90 4.36 -8.15
CA LEU A 72 -1.48 4.53 -7.81
C LEU A 72 -1.20 5.93 -7.25
N ASP A 73 -1.73 6.97 -7.87
CA ASP A 73 -1.56 8.35 -7.41
C ASP A 73 -2.13 8.56 -6.00
N ILE A 74 -3.28 7.95 -5.71
CA ILE A 74 -3.89 7.99 -4.38
C ILE A 74 -2.98 7.28 -3.36
N ALA A 75 -2.49 6.09 -3.69
CA ALA A 75 -1.64 5.31 -2.79
C ALA A 75 -0.28 6.00 -2.54
N ASP A 76 0.36 6.57 -3.57
CA ASP A 76 1.60 7.34 -3.44
C ASP A 76 1.36 8.63 -2.63
N GLY A 77 0.28 9.34 -2.91
CA GLY A 77 -0.10 10.54 -2.16
C GLY A 77 -0.33 10.26 -0.67
N LEU A 78 -0.99 9.16 -0.36
CA LEU A 78 -1.18 8.70 1.02
C LEU A 78 0.16 8.40 1.69
N PHE A 79 1.03 7.63 1.05
CA PHE A 79 2.36 7.30 1.56
C PHE A 79 3.17 8.56 1.88
N VAL A 80 3.27 9.50 0.93
CA VAL A 80 4.00 10.75 1.10
C VAL A 80 3.42 11.60 2.23
N SER A 81 2.09 11.69 2.32
CA SER A 81 1.41 12.44 3.37
C SER A 81 1.70 11.89 4.76
N ILE A 82 1.64 10.57 4.91
CA ILE A 82 1.91 9.89 6.19
C ILE A 82 3.38 10.04 6.60
N MET A 83 4.31 9.85 5.66
CA MET A 83 5.75 10.02 5.91
C MET A 83 6.06 11.44 6.41
N ARG A 84 5.45 12.46 5.79
CA ARG A 84 5.59 13.87 6.21
C ARG A 84 5.00 14.11 7.59
N GLY A 85 3.78 13.61 7.84
CA GLY A 85 3.09 13.77 9.12
C GLY A 85 3.87 13.16 10.28
N ASN A 86 4.56 12.05 10.07
CA ASN A 86 5.43 11.40 11.06
C ASN A 86 6.89 11.88 11.03
N LYS A 87 7.22 12.88 10.19
CA LYS A 87 8.58 13.42 10.00
C LYS A 87 9.62 12.37 9.56
N ILE A 88 9.17 11.27 8.97
CA ILE A 88 10.03 10.22 8.43
C ILE A 88 10.56 10.68 7.08
N LYS A 89 11.86 10.58 6.88
CA LYS A 89 12.49 10.96 5.61
C LYS A 89 12.40 9.78 4.63
N PRO A 90 11.86 9.97 3.41
CA PRO A 90 11.81 8.89 2.42
C PRO A 90 13.17 8.25 2.13
N ILE A 91 14.25 9.01 2.28
CA ILE A 91 15.63 8.52 2.09
C ILE A 91 16.01 7.45 3.11
N SER A 92 15.39 7.41 4.29
CA SER A 92 15.67 6.42 5.33
C SER A 92 15.26 5.00 4.94
N MET A 93 14.36 4.85 3.96
CA MET A 93 13.96 3.54 3.46
C MET A 93 14.96 2.91 2.50
N PHE A 94 15.96 3.65 2.03
CA PHE A 94 16.95 3.19 1.06
C PHE A 94 18.32 2.99 1.73
N ASN A 95 19.07 2.00 1.22
CA ASN A 95 20.46 1.78 1.58
C ASN A 95 21.40 2.71 0.75
N LYS A 96 22.70 2.56 0.95
CA LYS A 96 23.72 3.36 0.22
C LYS A 96 23.70 3.13 -1.30
N ASN A 97 23.16 2.01 -1.76
CA ASN A 97 23.06 1.66 -3.18
C ASN A 97 21.72 2.08 -3.80
N ASP A 98 20.91 2.87 -3.07
CA ASP A 98 19.59 3.30 -3.49
C ASP A 98 18.53 2.15 -3.58
N ASP A 99 18.83 0.99 -2.98
CA ASP A 99 17.86 -0.11 -2.85
C ASP A 99 17.06 0.01 -1.55
N ILE A 100 15.83 -0.49 -1.55
CA ILE A 100 15.05 -0.57 -0.30
C ILE A 100 15.75 -1.49 0.68
N LYS A 101 15.91 -1.03 1.91
CA LYS A 101 16.55 -1.78 3.00
C LYS A 101 15.88 -3.15 3.19
N PRO A 102 16.67 -4.24 3.37
CA PRO A 102 16.14 -5.59 3.52
C PRO A 102 15.09 -5.73 4.63
N GLU A 103 15.27 -5.03 5.74
CA GLU A 103 14.38 -5.04 6.90
C GLU A 103 12.99 -4.50 6.50
N ILE A 104 12.95 -3.36 5.81
CA ILE A 104 11.72 -2.76 5.30
C ILE A 104 11.07 -3.70 4.28
N ARG A 105 11.86 -4.26 3.36
CA ARG A 105 11.36 -5.16 2.32
C ARG A 105 10.68 -6.40 2.91
N ASN A 106 11.28 -7.02 3.90
CA ASN A 106 10.74 -8.21 4.56
C ASN A 106 9.44 -7.88 5.31
N GLU A 107 9.43 -6.81 6.11
CA GLU A 107 8.22 -6.39 6.82
C GLU A 107 7.07 -6.01 5.89
N VAL A 108 7.35 -5.32 4.76
CA VAL A 108 6.31 -4.99 3.79
C VAL A 108 5.67 -6.26 3.23
N LYS A 109 6.47 -7.26 2.85
CA LYS A 109 5.96 -8.54 2.35
C LYS A 109 5.04 -9.22 3.36
N ASP A 110 5.44 -9.23 4.63
CA ASP A 110 4.64 -9.84 5.70
C ASP A 110 3.33 -9.09 5.95
N ARG A 111 3.34 -7.76 5.83
CA ARG A 111 2.15 -6.94 6.13
C ARG A 111 1.17 -6.85 4.98
N VAL A 112 1.63 -6.88 3.72
CA VAL A 112 0.75 -6.87 2.54
C VAL A 112 -0.17 -8.09 2.49
N ARG A 113 0.19 -9.19 3.16
CA ARG A 113 -0.70 -10.37 3.28
C ARG A 113 -2.08 -10.06 3.89
N PHE A 114 -2.22 -8.95 4.64
CA PHE A 114 -3.51 -8.53 5.20
C PHE A 114 -4.54 -8.13 4.15
N CYS A 115 -4.09 -7.74 2.96
CA CYS A 115 -4.97 -7.44 1.83
C CYS A 115 -4.83 -8.47 0.70
N LYS A 116 -4.50 -9.72 1.05
CA LYS A 116 -4.31 -10.80 0.06
C LYS A 116 -5.54 -10.99 -0.81
N ASP A 117 -6.72 -11.08 -0.22
CA ASP A 117 -7.96 -11.33 -0.95
C ASP A 117 -8.28 -10.16 -1.90
N ALA A 118 -8.12 -8.92 -1.42
CA ALA A 118 -8.27 -7.73 -2.26
C ALA A 118 -7.22 -7.67 -3.39
N THR A 119 -6.01 -8.15 -3.14
CA THR A 119 -4.95 -8.25 -4.14
C THR A 119 -5.31 -9.27 -5.22
N GLU A 120 -5.76 -10.44 -4.83
CA GLU A 120 -6.19 -11.50 -5.74
C GLU A 120 -7.34 -11.05 -6.64
N GLU A 121 -8.28 -10.27 -6.11
CA GLU A 121 -9.37 -9.67 -6.88
C GLU A 121 -8.90 -8.53 -7.81
N ALA A 122 -7.92 -7.73 -7.40
CA ALA A 122 -7.44 -6.58 -8.17
C ALA A 122 -6.53 -6.97 -9.34
N ILE A 123 -5.73 -8.03 -9.21
CA ILE A 123 -4.74 -8.44 -10.23
C ILE A 123 -5.36 -8.65 -11.60
N PRO A 124 -6.48 -9.39 -11.77
CA PRO A 124 -7.12 -9.55 -13.08
C PRO A 124 -7.52 -8.20 -13.71
N LYS A 125 -8.03 -7.27 -12.91
CA LYS A 125 -8.45 -5.95 -13.35
C LYS A 125 -7.24 -5.13 -13.83
N ILE A 126 -6.15 -5.15 -13.08
CA ILE A 126 -4.88 -4.47 -13.43
C ILE A 126 -4.33 -5.03 -14.74
N VAL A 127 -4.26 -6.36 -14.88
CA VAL A 127 -3.73 -7.02 -16.07
C VAL A 127 -4.57 -6.68 -17.29
N LEU A 128 -5.89 -6.76 -17.17
CA LEU A 128 -6.80 -6.43 -18.26
C LEU A 128 -6.64 -4.96 -18.71
N GLU A 129 -6.59 -4.02 -17.77
CA GLU A 129 -6.41 -2.60 -18.08
C GLU A 129 -5.06 -2.33 -18.79
N LYS A 130 -3.97 -2.94 -18.29
CA LYS A 130 -2.62 -2.67 -18.82
C LYS A 130 -2.29 -3.42 -20.10
N THR A 131 -2.87 -4.58 -20.33
CA THR A 131 -2.48 -5.46 -21.45
C THR A 131 -3.59 -5.77 -22.42
N GLY A 132 -4.85 -5.50 -22.08
CA GLY A 132 -6.02 -5.91 -22.83
C GLY A 132 -6.29 -7.42 -22.81
N LYS A 133 -5.61 -8.18 -21.96
CA LYS A 133 -5.72 -9.65 -21.87
C LYS A 133 -6.17 -10.07 -20.47
N GLU A 134 -6.90 -11.17 -20.39
CA GLU A 134 -7.23 -11.79 -19.11
C GLU A 134 -6.00 -12.42 -18.45
N ALA A 135 -5.92 -12.32 -17.12
CA ALA A 135 -4.88 -12.99 -16.35
C ALA A 135 -5.23 -14.48 -16.19
N THR A 136 -4.24 -15.36 -16.30
CA THR A 136 -4.44 -16.78 -16.00
C THR A 136 -4.47 -17.03 -14.49
N PRO A 137 -5.14 -18.11 -14.01
CA PRO A 137 -5.16 -18.45 -12.59
C PRO A 137 -3.76 -18.58 -11.98
N GLU A 138 -2.82 -19.21 -12.71
CA GLU A 138 -1.44 -19.38 -12.27
C GLU A 138 -0.72 -18.04 -12.13
N PHE A 139 -0.98 -17.09 -13.06
CA PHE A 139 -0.43 -15.75 -12.95
C PHE A 139 -0.99 -15.03 -11.73
N ILE A 140 -2.30 -15.11 -11.49
CA ILE A 140 -2.96 -14.47 -10.33
C ILE A 140 -2.36 -14.99 -9.02
N GLU A 141 -2.19 -16.30 -8.90
CA GLU A 141 -1.58 -16.91 -7.71
C GLU A 141 -0.17 -16.39 -7.46
N VAL A 142 0.70 -16.44 -8.48
CA VAL A 142 2.09 -15.97 -8.36
C VAL A 142 2.14 -14.47 -8.06
N ALA A 143 1.33 -13.68 -8.75
CA ALA A 143 1.29 -12.24 -8.59
C ALA A 143 0.78 -11.84 -7.20
N THR A 144 -0.26 -12.50 -6.69
CA THR A 144 -0.76 -12.28 -5.33
C THR A 144 0.31 -12.58 -4.28
N ARG A 145 1.03 -13.68 -4.44
CA ARG A 145 2.11 -14.06 -3.53
C ARG A 145 3.28 -13.07 -3.55
N THR A 146 3.57 -12.48 -4.71
CA THR A 146 4.71 -11.55 -4.91
C THR A 146 4.31 -10.08 -4.87
N TYR A 147 3.07 -9.75 -4.56
CA TYR A 147 2.52 -8.40 -4.65
C TYR A 147 3.32 -7.37 -3.85
N GLY A 148 3.74 -7.69 -2.63
CA GLY A 148 4.58 -6.79 -1.83
C GLY A 148 5.89 -6.42 -2.51
N GLU A 149 6.50 -7.36 -3.24
CA GLU A 149 7.72 -7.12 -4.03
C GLU A 149 7.45 -6.20 -5.23
N TRP A 150 6.31 -6.37 -5.89
CA TRP A 150 5.90 -5.47 -6.98
C TRP A 150 5.71 -4.04 -6.52
N TRP A 151 5.06 -3.87 -5.38
CA TRP A 151 4.85 -2.55 -4.80
C TRP A 151 6.18 -1.86 -4.48
N LEU A 152 7.11 -2.58 -3.85
CA LEU A 152 8.45 -2.07 -3.54
C LEU A 152 9.21 -1.65 -4.80
N ARG A 153 9.17 -2.45 -5.87
CA ARG A 153 9.78 -2.08 -7.17
C ARG A 153 9.11 -0.87 -7.81
N THR A 154 7.81 -0.73 -7.67
CA THR A 154 7.07 0.45 -8.14
C THR A 154 7.56 1.70 -7.43
N LEU A 155 7.72 1.67 -6.11
CA LEU A 155 8.26 2.79 -5.34
C LEU A 155 9.71 3.14 -5.74
N GLU A 156 10.55 2.16 -6.00
CA GLU A 156 11.90 2.38 -6.55
C GLU A 156 11.85 3.07 -7.92
N GLY A 157 10.93 2.64 -8.79
CA GLY A 157 10.70 3.25 -10.10
C GLY A 157 10.24 4.71 -10.00
N ILE A 158 9.27 4.99 -9.13
CA ILE A 158 8.78 6.36 -8.87
C ILE A 158 9.92 7.25 -8.38
N LYS A 159 10.76 6.75 -7.45
CA LYS A 159 11.93 7.49 -6.97
C LYS A 159 12.90 7.83 -8.10
N LYS A 160 13.20 6.87 -8.97
CA LYS A 160 14.12 7.06 -10.11
C LYS A 160 13.56 8.06 -11.12
N GLY A 161 12.27 8.00 -11.43
CA GLY A 161 11.61 8.94 -12.34
C GLY A 161 11.56 10.39 -11.82
N ARG A 162 11.58 10.61 -10.51
CA ARG A 162 11.63 11.95 -9.90
C ARG A 162 13.03 12.58 -9.86
N LYS A 163 14.08 11.81 -10.18
CA LYS A 163 15.46 12.29 -10.23
C LYS A 163 15.87 12.79 -11.64
N GLY A 164 15.02 12.60 -12.64
CA GLY A 164 15.19 13.12 -14.00
C GLY A 164 14.41 14.40 -14.23
#